data_5e5b5cb4ec12071a7dc1e4b271918179
#
_entry.id   5e5b5cb4ec12071a7dc1e4b271918179
#
_cell.length_a   1.000
_cell.length_b   1.000
_cell.length_c   1.000
_cell.angle_alpha   90.00
_cell.angle_beta   90.00
_cell.angle_gamma   90.00
#
_symmetry.space_group_name_H-M   'P 1'
#
loop_
_entity.id
_entity.type
_entity.pdbx_description
1 polymer ?
#
loop_
_entity_poly.entity_id
_entity_poly.type
_entity_poly.pdbx_seq_one_letter_code
_entity_poly.pdbx_strand_id
1 'polypeptide(L)'
;MYLLDTNIISELRKRDRANPGITRFFDRLAEQEAISYLSVMTIGELRRGVDIIQHRGDFAQAKSLENWLQNILDSYAKNILDFGREEAQIWGRLRVPHPENALDKQIAATALVYDLTLVTRNVKDFVATGVTLLNPFE
;
A
#
# COMPACT_ATOMS: atom_id res chain seq x y z
N MET A 1 8.55 1.20 -12.01
CA MET A 1 8.57 0.87 -10.57
C MET A 1 7.25 1.31 -9.92
N TYR A 2 6.82 0.56 -8.94
CA TYR A 2 5.47 0.69 -8.39
C TYR A 2 5.49 0.86 -6.88
N LEU A 3 4.58 1.70 -6.36
CA LEU A 3 4.26 1.76 -4.94
C LEU A 3 2.88 1.13 -4.76
N LEU A 4 2.79 0.11 -3.92
CA LEU A 4 1.55 -0.64 -3.73
C LEU A 4 0.77 -0.08 -2.55
N ASP A 5 -0.48 0.33 -2.80
CA ASP A 5 -1.36 0.78 -1.73
C ASP A 5 -1.79 -0.41 -0.85
N THR A 6 -2.23 -0.11 0.36
CA THR A 6 -2.65 -1.11 1.35
C THR A 6 -3.68 -2.08 0.80
N ASN A 7 -4.67 -1.60 0.04
CA ASN A 7 -5.71 -2.47 -0.51
C ASN A 7 -5.18 -3.51 -1.51
N ILE A 8 -4.06 -3.23 -2.18
CA ILE A 8 -3.42 -4.20 -3.09
C ILE A 8 -2.81 -5.34 -2.28
N ILE A 9 -2.05 -5.01 -1.23
CA ILE A 9 -1.42 -6.02 -0.38
C ILE A 9 -2.47 -6.84 0.37
N SER A 10 -3.50 -6.18 0.88
CA SER A 10 -4.59 -6.84 1.60
C SER A 10 -5.34 -7.83 0.71
N GLU A 11 -5.47 -7.53 -0.58
CA GLU A 11 -6.12 -8.45 -1.52
C GLU A 11 -5.30 -9.74 -1.71
N LEU A 12 -3.99 -9.64 -1.72
CA LEU A 12 -3.11 -10.83 -1.84
C LEU A 12 -3.34 -11.85 -0.73
N ARG A 13 -3.74 -11.41 0.47
CA ARG A 13 -4.00 -12.30 1.60
C ARG A 13 -5.08 -13.34 1.28
N LYS A 14 -5.99 -13.02 0.36
CA LYS A 14 -7.09 -13.91 -0.02
C LYS A 14 -6.63 -15.11 -0.83
N ARG A 15 -5.40 -15.13 -1.32
CA ARG A 15 -4.80 -16.21 -2.13
C ARG A 15 -5.68 -16.54 -3.34
N ASP A 16 -6.19 -17.78 -3.43
CA ASP A 16 -6.99 -18.23 -4.58
C ASP A 16 -8.29 -17.43 -4.77
N ARG A 17 -8.76 -16.76 -3.71
CA ARG A 17 -9.95 -15.90 -3.77
C ARG A 17 -9.63 -14.45 -4.07
N ALA A 18 -8.38 -14.13 -4.32
CA ALA A 18 -7.98 -12.78 -4.67
C ALA A 18 -8.57 -12.40 -6.04
N ASN A 19 -8.79 -11.10 -6.23
CA ASN A 19 -9.28 -10.60 -7.51
C ASN A 19 -8.33 -11.03 -8.65
N PRO A 20 -8.85 -11.56 -9.76
CA PRO A 20 -8.00 -12.06 -10.85
C PRO A 20 -7.06 -11.02 -11.44
N GLY A 21 -7.46 -9.75 -11.46
CA GLY A 21 -6.60 -8.66 -11.94
C GLY A 21 -5.37 -8.48 -11.06
N ILE A 22 -5.52 -8.65 -9.73
CA ILE A 22 -4.40 -8.59 -8.80
C ILE A 22 -3.43 -9.74 -9.06
N THR A 23 -3.93 -10.94 -9.21
CA THR A 23 -3.09 -12.11 -9.52
C THR A 23 -2.30 -11.88 -10.80
N ARG A 24 -2.98 -11.42 -11.87
CA ARG A 24 -2.31 -11.12 -13.14
C ARG A 24 -1.27 -10.02 -13.02
N PHE A 25 -1.55 -8.99 -12.21
CA PHE A 25 -0.61 -7.91 -11.99
C PHE A 25 0.70 -8.43 -11.37
N PHE A 26 0.59 -9.25 -10.31
CA PHE A 26 1.78 -9.79 -9.65
C PHE A 26 2.53 -10.79 -10.53
N ASP A 27 1.83 -11.58 -11.34
CA ASP A 27 2.46 -12.48 -12.32
C ASP A 27 3.30 -11.67 -13.32
N ARG A 28 2.75 -10.55 -13.82
CA ARG A 28 3.48 -9.67 -14.74
C ARG A 28 4.69 -9.01 -14.07
N LEU A 29 4.57 -8.61 -12.80
CA LEU A 29 5.70 -8.07 -12.07
C LEU A 29 6.85 -9.08 -12.02
N ALA A 30 6.54 -10.33 -11.73
CA ALA A 30 7.53 -11.40 -11.66
C ALA A 30 8.17 -11.65 -13.02
N GLU A 31 7.36 -11.73 -14.09
CA GLU A 31 7.85 -11.94 -15.45
C GLU A 31 8.77 -10.81 -15.93
N GLN A 32 8.45 -9.58 -15.58
CA GLN A 32 9.20 -8.40 -15.99
C GLN A 32 10.34 -8.07 -15.03
N GLU A 33 10.47 -8.81 -13.94
CA GLU A 33 11.40 -8.51 -12.86
C GLU A 33 11.26 -7.06 -12.38
N ALA A 34 10.02 -6.55 -12.38
CA ALA A 34 9.74 -5.18 -11.98
C ALA A 34 9.77 -5.05 -10.46
N ILE A 35 10.23 -3.90 -9.99
CA ILE A 35 10.38 -3.64 -8.56
C ILE A 35 9.10 -2.98 -8.02
N SER A 36 8.60 -3.51 -6.90
CA SER A 36 7.51 -2.90 -6.16
C SER A 36 7.97 -2.54 -4.75
N TYR A 37 7.39 -1.46 -4.22
CA TYR A 37 7.72 -0.89 -2.92
C TYR A 37 6.48 -0.74 -2.07
N LEU A 38 6.66 -0.68 -0.76
CA LEU A 38 5.62 -0.33 0.21
C LEU A 38 6.03 0.93 0.95
N SER A 39 5.02 1.74 1.33
CA SER A 39 5.23 2.86 2.24
C SER A 39 5.20 2.35 3.69
N VAL A 40 5.96 2.98 4.57
CA VAL A 40 5.86 2.74 6.03
C VAL A 40 4.45 2.99 6.53
N MET A 41 3.69 3.87 5.87
CA MET A 41 2.28 4.12 6.23
C MET A 41 1.42 2.89 5.98
N THR A 42 1.67 2.16 4.91
CA THR A 42 1.01 0.88 4.63
C THR A 42 1.34 -0.14 5.71
N ILE A 43 2.58 -0.21 6.15
CA ILE A 43 2.98 -1.11 7.25
C ILE A 43 2.17 -0.78 8.52
N GLY A 44 2.04 0.51 8.85
CA GLY A 44 1.22 0.94 9.98
C GLY A 44 -0.24 0.53 9.86
N GLU A 45 -0.82 0.66 8.67
CA GLU A 45 -2.20 0.25 8.42
C GLU A 45 -2.39 -1.26 8.56
N LEU A 46 -1.46 -2.04 8.05
CA LEU A 46 -1.50 -3.50 8.18
C LEU A 46 -1.39 -3.93 9.64
N ARG A 47 -0.50 -3.28 10.40
CA ARG A 47 -0.35 -3.52 11.86
C ARG A 47 -1.66 -3.21 12.58
N ARG A 48 -2.25 -2.08 12.29
CA ARG A 48 -3.54 -1.71 12.88
C ARG A 48 -4.62 -2.74 12.58
N GLY A 49 -4.65 -3.26 11.35
CA GLY A 49 -5.60 -4.30 10.97
C GLY A 49 -5.47 -5.56 11.81
N VAL A 50 -4.25 -6.03 12.07
CA VAL A 50 -3.99 -7.19 12.93
C VAL A 50 -4.45 -6.92 14.36
N ASP A 51 -4.09 -5.77 14.90
CA ASP A 51 -4.37 -5.41 16.29
C ASP A 51 -5.87 -5.22 16.55
N ILE A 52 -6.62 -4.74 15.57
CA ILE A 52 -8.09 -4.66 15.66
C ILE A 52 -8.71 -6.05 15.86
N ILE A 53 -8.25 -7.05 15.09
CA ILE A 53 -8.74 -8.43 15.20
C ILE A 53 -8.38 -9.02 16.56
N GLN A 54 -7.16 -8.76 17.02
CA GLN A 54 -6.70 -9.17 18.36
C GLN A 54 -7.59 -8.54 19.44
N HIS A 55 -7.87 -7.26 19.32
CA HIS A 55 -8.72 -6.51 20.29
C HIS A 55 -10.13 -7.04 20.34
N ARG A 56 -10.67 -7.53 19.22
CA ARG A 56 -12.01 -8.14 19.16
C ARG A 56 -12.08 -9.53 19.79
N GLY A 57 -10.91 -10.10 20.16
CA GLY A 57 -10.86 -11.41 20.79
C GLY A 57 -10.77 -12.59 19.83
N ASP A 58 -10.68 -12.36 18.53
CA ASP A 58 -10.45 -13.42 17.54
C ASP A 58 -8.95 -13.72 17.45
N PHE A 59 -8.43 -14.39 18.48
CA PHE A 59 -6.99 -14.62 18.64
C PHE A 59 -6.40 -15.55 17.57
N ALA A 60 -7.17 -16.52 17.11
CA ALA A 60 -6.72 -17.44 16.06
C ALA A 60 -6.50 -16.71 14.74
N GLN A 61 -7.47 -15.87 14.34
CA GLN A 61 -7.34 -15.08 13.13
C GLN A 61 -6.23 -14.03 13.26
N ALA A 62 -6.12 -13.38 14.42
CA ALA A 62 -5.08 -12.41 14.69
C ALA A 62 -3.69 -13.02 14.55
N LYS A 63 -3.49 -14.23 15.04
CA LYS A 63 -2.21 -14.94 14.91
C LYS A 63 -1.89 -15.25 13.45
N SER A 64 -2.87 -15.72 12.69
CA SER A 64 -2.71 -15.97 11.25
C SER A 64 -2.32 -14.70 10.50
N LEU A 65 -2.97 -13.58 10.80
CA LEU A 65 -2.67 -12.29 10.21
C LEU A 65 -1.30 -11.76 10.62
N GLU A 66 -0.90 -12.00 11.88
CA GLU A 66 0.44 -11.62 12.35
C GLU A 66 1.52 -12.35 11.56
N ASN A 67 1.35 -13.65 11.34
CA ASN A 67 2.28 -14.44 10.54
C ASN A 67 2.34 -13.94 9.10
N TRP A 68 1.18 -13.63 8.53
CA TRP A 68 1.12 -13.05 7.18
C TRP A 68 1.83 -11.71 7.10
N LEU A 69 1.60 -10.82 8.08
CA LEU A 69 2.25 -9.51 8.13
C LEU A 69 3.78 -9.67 8.24
N GLN A 70 4.24 -10.60 9.07
CA GLN A 70 5.67 -10.86 9.21
C GLN A 70 6.27 -11.29 7.87
N ASN A 71 5.57 -12.13 7.11
CA ASN A 71 6.02 -12.55 5.79
C ASN A 71 6.09 -11.36 4.81
N ILE A 72 5.14 -10.43 4.88
CA ILE A 72 5.18 -9.21 4.06
C ILE A 72 6.41 -8.36 4.43
N LEU A 73 6.64 -8.15 5.72
CA LEU A 73 7.81 -7.38 6.19
C LEU A 73 9.12 -8.00 5.72
N ASP A 74 9.22 -9.32 5.76
CA ASP A 74 10.43 -10.02 5.32
C ASP A 74 10.60 -9.92 3.79
N SER A 75 9.52 -10.12 3.04
CA SER A 75 9.55 -10.07 1.57
C SER A 75 9.91 -8.69 1.03
N TYR A 76 9.45 -7.64 1.71
CA TYR A 76 9.68 -6.26 1.29
C TYR A 76 10.77 -5.55 2.10
N ALA A 77 11.56 -6.27 2.89
CA ALA A 77 12.50 -5.67 3.84
C ALA A 77 13.40 -4.59 3.22
N LYS A 78 13.81 -4.75 1.95
CA LYS A 78 14.66 -3.79 1.24
C LYS A 78 13.86 -2.76 0.45
N ASN A 79 12.55 -2.89 0.40
CA ASN A 79 11.68 -2.11 -0.47
C ASN A 79 10.56 -1.41 0.30
N ILE A 80 10.78 -1.12 1.58
CA ILE A 80 9.89 -0.29 2.39
C ILE A 80 10.47 1.12 2.42
N LEU A 81 9.68 2.09 1.96
CA LEU A 81 10.09 3.49 1.86
C LEU A 81 9.61 4.27 3.08
N ASP A 82 10.55 4.96 3.71
CA ASP A 82 10.25 5.81 4.87
C ASP A 82 9.50 7.07 4.44
N PHE A 83 8.85 7.69 5.41
CA PHE A 83 8.21 8.99 5.23
C PHE A 83 9.08 10.04 5.91
N GLY A 84 9.87 10.72 5.12
CA GLY A 84 10.85 11.65 5.61
C GLY A 84 10.52 13.11 5.34
N ARG A 85 11.55 13.94 5.36
CA ARG A 85 11.44 15.40 5.25
C ARG A 85 10.88 15.83 3.91
N GLU A 86 11.34 15.23 2.81
CA GLU A 86 10.87 15.57 1.47
C GLU A 86 9.40 15.19 1.28
N GLU A 87 9.03 13.98 1.72
CA GLU A 87 7.65 13.50 1.65
C GLU A 87 6.72 14.38 2.47
N ALA A 88 7.17 14.83 3.63
CA ALA A 88 6.38 15.73 4.49
C ALA A 88 6.08 17.06 3.81
N GLN A 89 7.05 17.62 3.07
CA GLN A 89 6.84 18.88 2.33
C GLN A 89 5.80 18.70 1.21
N ILE A 90 5.90 17.63 0.45
CA ILE A 90 4.93 17.33 -0.61
C ILE A 90 3.55 17.06 0.00
N TRP A 91 3.49 16.26 1.06
CA TRP A 91 2.25 15.95 1.77
C TRP A 91 1.52 17.22 2.23
N GLY A 92 2.27 18.16 2.81
CA GLY A 92 1.69 19.44 3.25
C GLY A 92 1.06 20.20 2.11
N ARG A 93 1.73 20.26 0.95
CA ARG A 93 1.22 20.94 -0.25
C ARG A 93 -0.02 20.26 -0.80
N LEU A 94 -0.07 18.94 -0.81
CA LEU A 94 -1.23 18.18 -1.31
C LEU A 94 -2.49 18.43 -0.47
N ARG A 95 -2.35 18.94 0.76
CA ARG A 95 -3.46 19.20 1.67
C ARG A 95 -3.99 20.63 1.62
N VAL A 96 -3.57 21.40 0.64
CA VAL A 96 -4.06 22.77 0.45
C VAL A 96 -4.81 22.83 -0.88
N PRO A 97 -6.06 23.30 -0.91
CA PRO A 97 -6.88 23.74 0.22
C PRO A 97 -7.63 22.61 0.93
N HIS A 98 -7.56 21.38 0.44
CA HIS A 98 -8.35 20.24 0.93
C HIS A 98 -7.51 19.34 1.85
N PRO A 99 -7.72 19.38 3.20
CA PRO A 99 -6.91 18.61 4.12
C PRO A 99 -7.33 17.16 4.31
N GLU A 100 -8.48 16.76 3.77
CA GLU A 100 -9.03 15.41 3.92
C GLU A 100 -8.17 14.35 3.23
N ASN A 101 -8.41 13.08 3.55
CA ASN A 101 -7.66 11.93 3.05
C ASN A 101 -6.17 12.05 3.36
N ALA A 102 -5.85 12.47 4.59
CA ALA A 102 -4.48 12.77 4.99
C ALA A 102 -3.54 11.57 4.81
N LEU A 103 -4.01 10.35 5.14
CA LEU A 103 -3.20 9.15 5.03
C LEU A 103 -2.92 8.80 3.56
N ASP A 104 -3.95 8.87 2.70
CA ASP A 104 -3.78 8.64 1.28
C ASP A 104 -2.77 9.64 0.68
N LYS A 105 -2.83 10.90 1.11
CA LYS A 105 -1.91 11.93 0.63
C LYS A 105 -0.48 11.69 1.11
N GLN A 106 -0.28 11.04 2.26
CA GLN A 106 1.06 10.60 2.68
C GLN A 106 1.63 9.56 1.72
N ILE A 107 0.81 8.58 1.33
CA ILE A 107 1.21 7.56 0.37
C ILE A 107 1.49 8.19 -1.00
N ALA A 108 0.62 9.09 -1.44
CA ALA A 108 0.82 9.82 -2.70
C ALA A 108 2.12 10.64 -2.70
N ALA A 109 2.42 11.30 -1.58
CA ALA A 109 3.66 12.07 -1.44
C ALA A 109 4.90 11.20 -1.63
N THR A 110 4.91 10.00 -1.05
CA THR A 110 6.00 9.05 -1.24
C THR A 110 6.15 8.67 -2.72
N ALA A 111 5.04 8.36 -3.39
CA ALA A 111 5.06 8.02 -4.83
C ALA A 111 5.61 9.18 -5.67
N LEU A 112 5.24 10.41 -5.34
CA LEU A 112 5.71 11.60 -6.07
C LEU A 112 7.21 11.83 -5.86
N VAL A 113 7.71 11.68 -4.65
CA VAL A 113 9.14 11.89 -4.35
C VAL A 113 10.01 10.91 -5.13
N TYR A 114 9.60 9.66 -5.22
CA TYR A 114 10.37 8.60 -5.87
C TYR A 114 9.96 8.36 -7.33
N ASP A 115 9.03 9.14 -7.85
CA ASP A 115 8.51 9.01 -9.22
C ASP A 115 8.00 7.59 -9.51
N LEU A 116 7.16 7.08 -8.61
CA LEU A 116 6.59 5.74 -8.71
C LEU A 116 5.14 5.81 -9.19
N THR A 117 4.71 4.78 -9.92
CA THR A 117 3.30 4.57 -10.20
C THR A 117 2.63 4.01 -8.95
N LEU A 118 1.60 4.68 -8.47
CA LEU A 118 0.83 4.21 -7.32
C LEU A 118 -0.21 3.20 -7.80
N VAL A 119 -0.13 1.99 -7.29
CA VAL A 119 -1.07 0.90 -7.60
C VAL A 119 -2.12 0.86 -6.52
N THR A 120 -3.37 1.15 -6.89
CA THR A 120 -4.47 1.28 -5.93
C THR A 120 -5.81 0.96 -6.57
N ARG A 121 -6.73 0.45 -5.76
CA ARG A 121 -8.14 0.33 -6.15
C ARG A 121 -8.85 1.68 -6.09
N ASN A 122 -8.43 2.57 -5.21
CA ASN A 122 -9.13 3.82 -4.88
C ASN A 122 -8.64 4.99 -5.72
N VAL A 123 -8.68 4.86 -7.04
CA VAL A 123 -8.18 5.88 -7.98
C VAL A 123 -8.77 7.25 -7.70
N LYS A 124 -10.06 7.33 -7.38
CA LYS A 124 -10.76 8.60 -7.12
C LYS A 124 -10.09 9.43 -6.03
N ASP A 125 -9.58 8.77 -4.99
CA ASP A 125 -9.01 9.46 -3.84
C ASP A 125 -7.63 10.05 -4.14
N PHE A 126 -7.02 9.66 -5.26
CA PHE A 126 -5.67 10.07 -5.62
C PHE A 126 -5.58 10.97 -6.86
N VAL A 127 -6.66 11.09 -7.63
CA VAL A 127 -6.63 11.83 -8.91
C VAL A 127 -6.10 13.26 -8.73
N ALA A 128 -6.54 13.95 -7.68
CA ALA A 128 -6.16 15.35 -7.44
C ALA A 128 -4.69 15.50 -7.01
N THR A 129 -4.01 14.42 -6.65
CA THR A 129 -2.60 14.48 -6.19
C THR A 129 -1.60 14.60 -7.34
N GLY A 130 -2.01 14.27 -8.56
CA GLY A 130 -1.11 14.27 -9.73
C GLY A 130 -0.20 13.06 -9.85
N VAL A 131 -0.31 12.09 -8.93
CA VAL A 131 0.49 10.85 -9.00
C VAL A 131 0.02 9.99 -10.17
N THR A 132 0.95 9.27 -10.81
CA THR A 132 0.60 8.28 -11.83
C THR A 132 -0.09 7.09 -11.16
N LEU A 133 -1.26 6.70 -11.67
CA LEU A 133 -2.12 5.70 -11.04
C LEU A 133 -2.30 4.46 -11.92
N LEU A 134 -2.42 3.32 -11.27
CA LEU A 134 -2.76 2.05 -11.91
C LEU A 134 -3.74 1.29 -11.00
N ASN A 135 -4.89 0.91 -11.55
CA ASN A 135 -5.85 0.06 -10.84
C ASN A 135 -5.89 -1.32 -11.53
N PRO A 136 -5.27 -2.35 -10.94
CA PRO A 136 -5.25 -3.68 -11.55
C PRO A 136 -6.50 -4.51 -11.29
N PHE A 137 -7.40 -4.06 -10.42
CA PHE A 137 -8.64 -4.79 -10.12
C PHE A 137 -9.52 -4.96 -11.36
N GLU A 138 -10.18 -6.10 -11.43
CA GLU A 138 -11.11 -6.43 -12.51
C GLU A 138 -12.51 -6.69 -12.02
#